data_9e65167c7a51addad7cc2710c6e57ca5
#
_entry.id   9e65167c7a51addad7cc2710c6e57ca5
#
_cell.length_a   1.000
_cell.length_b   1.000
_cell.length_c   1.000
_cell.angle_alpha   90.00
_cell.angle_beta   90.00
_cell.angle_gamma   90.00
#
_symmetry.space_group_name_H-M   'P 1'
#
loop_
_entity.id
_entity.type
_entity.pdbx_description
1 polymer ?
#
loop_
_entity_poly.entity_id
_entity_poly.type
_entity_poly.pdbx_seq_one_letter_code
_entity_poly.pdbx_strand_id
1 'polypeptide(L)'
;MIIFGIDPGISGAISVLENKKVIEVFDMPTMIDGKKNKRQVNGAQVTNIIKERLDGNKEIVAVVEHVNAMPGQGVTSMFNFGQSFGVIKGICSALSLPIYFVRPTKWKKHFNLIKTNKDASRTKVIEVYPEISGKLSRKKDSNKADAILIARYFNDTQV
;
A
#
# COMPACT_ATOMS: atom_id res chain seq x y z
N MET A 1 -4.62 5.28 16.91
CA MET A 1 -5.06 5.14 15.50
C MET A 1 -4.22 4.08 14.82
N ILE A 2 -4.87 3.20 14.08
CA ILE A 2 -4.23 2.23 13.16
C ILE A 2 -4.39 2.75 11.74
N ILE A 3 -3.32 2.77 10.96
CA ILE A 3 -3.32 3.22 9.58
C ILE A 3 -2.83 2.09 8.69
N PHE A 4 -3.68 1.66 7.76
CA PHE A 4 -3.26 0.78 6.67
C PHE A 4 -2.76 1.64 5.52
N GLY A 5 -1.50 1.52 5.15
CA GLY A 5 -0.94 2.12 3.94
C GLY A 5 -0.96 1.09 2.82
N ILE A 6 -1.57 1.41 1.71
CA ILE A 6 -1.79 0.44 0.63
C ILE A 6 -1.28 1.00 -0.70
N ASP A 7 -0.29 0.32 -1.25
CA ASP A 7 0.12 0.45 -2.64
C ASP A 7 -0.67 -0.61 -3.43
N PRO A 8 -1.73 -0.21 -4.16
CA PRO A 8 -2.59 -1.17 -4.85
C PRO A 8 -1.90 -1.76 -6.08
N GLY A 9 -2.29 -2.97 -6.44
CA GLY A 9 -1.72 -3.70 -7.57
C GLY A 9 -1.10 -5.01 -7.13
N ILE A 10 -0.88 -5.91 -8.09
CA ILE A 10 -0.33 -7.24 -7.82
C ILE A 10 1.12 -7.22 -7.30
N SER A 11 1.86 -6.17 -7.62
CA SER A 11 3.22 -5.94 -7.11
C SER A 11 3.25 -4.94 -5.95
N GLY A 12 2.10 -4.59 -5.41
CA GLY A 12 2.00 -3.64 -4.31
C GLY A 12 2.27 -4.25 -2.95
N ALA A 13 1.82 -3.54 -1.92
CA ALA A 13 2.05 -3.94 -0.53
C ALA A 13 1.00 -3.31 0.40
N ILE A 14 0.92 -3.86 1.59
CA ILE A 14 0.08 -3.36 2.68
C ILE A 14 0.96 -3.16 3.90
N SER A 15 0.97 -1.97 4.45
CA SER A 15 1.62 -1.67 5.73
C SER A 15 0.59 -1.41 6.83
N VAL A 16 0.95 -1.71 8.06
CA VAL A 16 0.14 -1.41 9.24
C VAL A 16 0.98 -0.55 10.18
N LEU A 17 0.55 0.68 10.38
CA LEU A 17 1.17 1.60 11.33
C LEU A 17 0.25 1.84 12.52
N GLU A 18 0.84 1.90 13.70
CA GLU A 18 0.16 2.33 14.92
C GLU A 18 1.07 3.29 15.69
N ASN A 19 0.55 4.46 16.03
CA ASN A 19 1.31 5.48 16.78
C ASN A 19 2.68 5.78 16.15
N LYS A 20 2.71 5.98 14.85
CA LYS A 20 3.92 6.23 14.03
C LYS A 20 4.91 5.06 13.96
N LYS A 21 4.59 3.89 14.50
CA LYS A 21 5.44 2.70 14.41
C LYS A 21 4.92 1.76 13.35
N VAL A 22 5.82 1.13 12.62
CA VAL A 22 5.48 0.06 11.69
C VAL A 22 5.26 -1.22 12.49
N ILE A 23 4.03 -1.70 12.51
CA ILE A 23 3.68 -2.94 13.20
C ILE A 23 3.93 -4.14 12.29
N GLU A 24 3.47 -4.06 11.05
CA GLU A 24 3.61 -5.11 10.06
C GLU A 24 3.66 -4.53 8.66
N VAL A 25 4.22 -5.28 7.74
CA VAL A 25 4.19 -4.98 6.32
C VAL A 25 4.13 -6.28 5.52
N PHE A 26 3.29 -6.30 4.50
CA PHE A 26 3.01 -7.46 3.66
C PHE A 26 3.18 -7.12 2.19
N ASP A 27 3.71 -8.06 1.41
CA ASP A 27 3.49 -8.02 -0.04
C ASP A 27 1.99 -8.14 -0.31
N MET A 28 1.51 -7.53 -1.39
CA MET A 28 0.11 -7.68 -1.79
C MET A 28 -0.20 -9.17 -2.00
N PRO A 29 -1.16 -9.75 -1.28
CA PRO A 29 -1.58 -11.13 -1.53
C PRO A 29 -2.14 -11.27 -2.93
N THR A 30 -1.67 -12.26 -3.66
CA THR A 30 -2.11 -12.53 -5.02
C THR A 30 -2.48 -13.99 -5.20
N MET A 31 -3.27 -14.27 -6.22
CA MET A 31 -3.67 -15.61 -6.63
C MET A 31 -3.60 -15.76 -8.14
N ILE A 32 -3.54 -17.01 -8.61
CA ILE A 32 -3.52 -17.29 -10.04
C ILE A 32 -4.88 -16.99 -10.65
N ASP A 33 -4.88 -16.29 -11.78
CA ASP A 33 -6.09 -15.91 -12.53
C ASP A 33 -6.25 -16.84 -13.77
N GLY A 34 -6.52 -18.12 -13.51
CA GLY A 34 -6.92 -19.11 -14.51
C GLY A 34 -5.95 -19.37 -15.68
N LYS A 35 -5.04 -18.49 -15.99
CA LYS A 35 -4.05 -18.61 -17.06
C LYS A 35 -2.63 -18.60 -16.53
N LYS A 36 -1.75 -19.30 -17.24
CA LYS A 36 -0.35 -19.42 -16.92
C LYS A 36 0.30 -18.06 -16.64
N ASN A 37 0.88 -17.89 -15.47
CA ASN A 37 1.59 -16.70 -15.03
C ASN A 37 0.75 -15.40 -14.85
N LYS A 38 -0.55 -15.44 -15.05
CA LYS A 38 -1.42 -14.33 -14.69
C LYS A 38 -1.76 -14.39 -13.20
N ARG A 39 -1.69 -13.23 -12.55
CA ARG A 39 -2.06 -13.10 -11.15
C ARG A 39 -3.05 -11.96 -10.97
N GLN A 40 -3.86 -12.08 -9.93
CA GLN A 40 -4.79 -11.04 -9.47
C GLN A 40 -4.64 -10.88 -7.97
N VAL A 41 -5.12 -9.76 -7.44
CA VAL A 41 -5.16 -9.54 -5.98
C VAL A 41 -6.07 -10.59 -5.34
N ASN A 42 -5.58 -11.24 -4.30
CA ASN A 42 -6.38 -12.17 -3.50
C ASN A 42 -7.19 -11.38 -2.47
N GLY A 43 -8.41 -10.99 -2.84
CA GLY A 43 -9.27 -10.20 -1.98
C GLY A 43 -9.61 -10.84 -0.64
N ALA A 44 -9.73 -12.18 -0.60
CA ALA A 44 -10.00 -12.89 0.64
C ALA A 44 -8.84 -12.75 1.64
N GLN A 45 -7.61 -12.90 1.17
CA GLN A 45 -6.44 -12.73 2.04
C GLN A 45 -6.25 -11.28 2.48
N VAL A 46 -6.47 -10.30 1.59
CA VAL A 46 -6.45 -8.88 1.96
C VAL A 46 -7.50 -8.58 3.02
N THR A 47 -8.71 -9.11 2.84
CA THR A 47 -9.78 -8.96 3.82
C THR A 47 -9.37 -9.51 5.19
N ASN A 48 -8.75 -10.69 5.23
CA ASN A 48 -8.29 -11.29 6.49
C ASN A 48 -7.21 -10.45 7.17
N ILE A 49 -6.25 -9.93 6.41
CA ILE A 49 -5.22 -9.04 6.96
C ILE A 49 -5.86 -7.84 7.66
N ILE A 50 -6.86 -7.23 7.04
CA ILE A 50 -7.54 -6.07 7.62
C ILE A 50 -8.40 -6.49 8.82
N LYS A 51 -9.23 -7.53 8.66
CA LYS A 51 -10.15 -7.97 9.72
C LYS A 51 -9.45 -8.37 11.01
N GLU A 52 -8.32 -9.06 10.91
CA GLU A 52 -7.54 -9.49 12.08
C GLU A 52 -7.03 -8.32 12.93
N ARG A 53 -6.98 -7.12 12.36
CA ARG A 53 -6.48 -5.89 13.00
C ARG A 53 -7.56 -4.88 13.30
N LEU A 54 -8.82 -5.20 13.01
CA LEU A 54 -9.94 -4.36 13.40
C LEU A 54 -10.13 -4.45 14.92
N ASP A 55 -10.13 -3.29 15.56
CA ASP A 55 -10.32 -3.14 17.00
C ASP A 55 -11.36 -2.05 17.22
N GLY A 56 -12.50 -2.41 17.79
CA GLY A 56 -13.62 -1.47 18.05
C GLY A 56 -13.25 -0.32 18.99
N ASN A 57 -12.13 -0.42 19.70
CA ASN A 57 -11.64 0.62 20.60
C ASN A 57 -10.62 1.57 19.95
N LYS A 58 -10.28 1.34 18.70
CA LYS A 58 -9.29 2.14 17.98
C LYS A 58 -9.88 2.75 16.72
N GLU A 59 -9.49 3.98 16.45
CA GLU A 59 -9.73 4.58 15.14
C GLU A 59 -8.83 3.91 14.11
N ILE A 60 -9.41 3.49 12.99
CA ILE A 60 -8.73 2.73 11.94
C ILE A 60 -9.09 3.32 10.60
N VAL A 61 -8.08 3.55 9.76
CA VAL A 61 -8.24 4.11 8.41
C VAL A 61 -7.37 3.35 7.40
N ALA A 62 -7.83 3.32 6.16
CA ALA A 62 -7.02 2.88 5.03
C ALA A 62 -6.59 4.10 4.21
N VAL A 63 -5.32 4.18 3.91
CA VAL A 63 -4.74 5.20 3.04
C VAL A 63 -4.20 4.51 1.80
N VAL A 64 -4.83 4.75 0.66
CA VAL A 64 -4.55 4.05 -0.59
C VAL A 64 -3.94 5.02 -1.59
N GLU A 65 -2.86 4.60 -2.25
CA GLU A 65 -2.31 5.38 -3.34
C GLU A 65 -3.34 5.50 -4.45
N HIS A 66 -3.65 6.75 -4.81
CA HIS A 66 -4.61 7.04 -5.86
C HIS A 66 -3.94 6.92 -7.23
N VAL A 67 -4.44 6.00 -8.02
CA VAL A 67 -3.89 5.70 -9.33
C VAL A 67 -4.90 6.05 -10.40
N ASN A 68 -4.40 6.62 -11.48
CA ASN A 68 -5.18 6.97 -12.66
C ASN A 68 -4.68 6.21 -13.88
N ALA A 69 -5.57 6.04 -14.84
CA ALA A 69 -5.15 5.62 -16.18
C ALA A 69 -4.19 6.66 -16.76
N MET A 70 -3.08 6.21 -17.31
CA MET A 70 -2.10 7.07 -17.94
C MET A 70 -2.06 6.87 -19.45
N PRO A 71 -1.97 7.95 -20.26
CA PRO A 71 -1.78 7.80 -21.70
C PRO A 71 -0.54 6.95 -22.01
N GLY A 72 -0.65 6.08 -23.00
CA GLY A 72 0.46 5.21 -23.42
C GLY A 72 0.63 3.91 -22.66
N GLN A 73 -0.18 3.66 -21.62
CA GLN A 73 -0.23 2.35 -20.98
C GLN A 73 -1.03 1.35 -21.85
N GLY A 74 -0.64 0.08 -21.82
CA GLY A 74 -1.41 -0.98 -22.48
C GLY A 74 -2.81 -1.13 -21.88
N VAL A 75 -3.78 -1.38 -22.74
CA VAL A 75 -5.21 -1.54 -22.35
C VAL A 75 -5.36 -2.63 -21.28
N THR A 76 -4.72 -3.78 -21.48
CA THR A 76 -4.78 -4.91 -20.55
C THR A 76 -4.17 -4.54 -19.18
N SER A 77 -3.03 -3.87 -19.17
CA SER A 77 -2.38 -3.44 -17.92
C SER A 77 -3.26 -2.46 -17.16
N MET A 78 -3.89 -1.51 -17.84
CA MET A 78 -4.80 -0.55 -17.21
C MET A 78 -6.03 -1.22 -16.65
N PHE A 79 -6.63 -2.16 -17.36
CA PHE A 79 -7.78 -2.93 -16.89
C PHE A 79 -7.43 -3.73 -15.64
N ASN A 80 -6.32 -4.47 -15.66
CA ASN A 80 -5.87 -5.29 -14.53
C ASN A 80 -5.53 -4.43 -13.31
N PHE A 81 -4.91 -3.30 -13.53
CA PHE A 81 -4.58 -2.36 -12.46
C PHE A 81 -5.85 -1.75 -11.84
N GLY A 82 -6.79 -1.31 -12.67
CA GLY A 82 -8.09 -0.81 -12.22
C GLY A 82 -8.89 -1.87 -11.46
N GLN A 83 -8.81 -3.13 -11.87
CA GLN A 83 -9.44 -4.25 -11.18
C GLN A 83 -8.84 -4.43 -9.77
N SER A 84 -7.52 -4.42 -9.64
CA SER A 84 -6.82 -4.50 -8.34
C SER A 84 -7.23 -3.35 -7.42
N PHE A 85 -7.23 -2.14 -7.94
CA PHE A 85 -7.66 -0.94 -7.22
C PHE A 85 -9.11 -1.05 -6.75
N GLY A 86 -10.00 -1.53 -7.62
CA GLY A 86 -11.41 -1.76 -7.31
C GLY A 86 -11.62 -2.80 -6.22
N VAL A 87 -10.84 -3.87 -6.19
CA VAL A 87 -10.89 -4.89 -5.14
C VAL A 87 -10.55 -4.27 -3.78
N ILE A 88 -9.49 -3.49 -3.69
CA ILE A 88 -9.10 -2.80 -2.44
C ILE A 88 -10.21 -1.85 -1.97
N LYS A 89 -10.75 -1.03 -2.86
CA LYS A 89 -11.87 -0.13 -2.55
C LYS A 89 -13.09 -0.90 -2.05
N GLY A 90 -13.44 -1.98 -2.72
CA GLY A 90 -14.57 -2.83 -2.36
C GLY A 90 -14.43 -3.46 -0.99
N ILE A 91 -13.24 -3.94 -0.64
CA ILE A 91 -12.95 -4.51 0.67
C ILE A 91 -13.11 -3.44 1.77
N CYS A 92 -12.53 -2.28 1.60
CA CYS A 92 -12.67 -1.19 2.56
C CYS A 92 -14.13 -0.79 2.75
N SER A 93 -14.88 -0.69 1.66
CA SER A 93 -16.32 -0.37 1.71
C SER A 93 -17.11 -1.44 2.44
N ALA A 94 -16.88 -2.72 2.13
CA ALA A 94 -17.59 -3.84 2.76
C ALA A 94 -17.31 -3.95 4.26
N LEU A 95 -16.10 -3.56 4.69
CA LEU A 95 -15.70 -3.56 6.10
C LEU A 95 -16.03 -2.24 6.81
N SER A 96 -16.69 -1.31 6.15
CA SER A 96 -16.99 0.04 6.66
C SER A 96 -15.72 0.76 7.15
N LEU A 97 -14.60 0.49 6.51
CA LEU A 97 -13.31 1.10 6.83
C LEU A 97 -13.17 2.42 6.07
N PRO A 98 -13.01 3.56 6.78
CA PRO A 98 -12.75 4.83 6.11
C PRO A 98 -11.53 4.74 5.22
N ILE A 99 -11.66 5.27 3.99
CA ILE A 99 -10.61 5.24 2.99
C ILE A 99 -10.21 6.65 2.60
N TYR A 100 -8.91 6.90 2.54
CA TYR A 100 -8.32 8.15 2.06
C TYR A 100 -7.41 7.84 0.89
N PHE A 101 -7.50 8.65 -0.15
CA PHE A 101 -6.65 8.51 -1.33
C PHE A 101 -5.54 9.56 -1.30
N VAL A 102 -4.33 9.11 -1.59
CA VAL A 102 -3.19 10.00 -1.71
C VAL A 102 -2.52 9.83 -3.07
N ARG A 103 -2.27 10.92 -3.77
CA ARG A 103 -1.55 10.88 -5.06
C ARG A 103 -0.06 10.62 -4.83
N PRO A 104 0.60 9.87 -5.72
CA PRO A 104 2.03 9.61 -5.62
C PRO A 104 2.87 10.87 -5.44
N THR A 105 2.55 11.93 -6.18
CA THR A 105 3.27 13.21 -6.11
C THR A 105 3.22 13.85 -4.72
N LYS A 106 2.14 13.64 -3.97
CA LYS A 106 1.99 14.24 -2.65
C LYS A 106 2.90 13.60 -1.62
N TRP A 107 2.84 12.28 -1.46
CA TRP A 107 3.66 11.60 -0.47
C TRP A 107 5.14 11.59 -0.88
N LYS A 108 5.44 11.45 -2.18
CA LYS A 108 6.81 11.53 -2.67
C LYS A 108 7.44 12.90 -2.42
N LYS A 109 6.70 13.97 -2.64
CA LYS A 109 7.18 15.34 -2.33
C LYS A 109 7.47 15.51 -0.84
N HIS A 110 6.61 14.99 0.02
CA HIS A 110 6.77 15.08 1.47
C HIS A 110 8.09 14.45 1.96
N PHE A 111 8.50 13.35 1.32
CA PHE A 111 9.74 12.65 1.68
C PHE A 111 10.93 12.97 0.77
N ASN A 112 10.83 14.01 -0.06
CA ASN A 112 11.88 14.40 -1.03
C ASN A 112 12.24 13.28 -2.02
N LEU A 113 11.23 12.55 -2.51
CA LEU A 113 11.41 11.41 -3.41
C LEU A 113 10.98 11.69 -4.85
N ILE A 114 10.66 12.95 -5.19
CA ILE A 114 10.34 13.33 -6.57
C ILE A 114 11.59 13.18 -7.44
N LYS A 115 11.44 12.57 -8.61
CA LYS A 115 12.52 12.30 -9.59
C LYS A 115 13.67 11.46 -9.04
N THR A 116 13.41 10.66 -8.00
CA THR A 116 14.38 9.70 -7.50
C THR A 116 14.16 8.33 -8.15
N ASN A 117 15.13 7.43 -8.01
CA ASN A 117 14.96 6.04 -8.45
C ASN A 117 14.01 5.27 -7.52
N LYS A 118 13.58 4.09 -7.97
CA LYS A 118 12.62 3.25 -7.26
C LYS A 118 13.12 2.79 -5.88
N ASP A 119 14.43 2.72 -5.71
CA ASP A 119 15.06 2.24 -4.47
C ASP A 119 15.14 3.32 -3.38
N ALA A 120 14.89 4.57 -3.73
CA ALA A 120 14.96 5.69 -2.78
C ALA A 120 13.92 5.58 -1.66
N SER A 121 12.75 5.02 -1.93
CA SER A 121 11.73 4.76 -0.89
C SER A 121 12.25 3.80 0.18
N ARG A 122 12.92 2.73 -0.24
CA ARG A 122 13.50 1.75 0.68
C ARG A 122 14.58 2.39 1.56
N THR A 123 15.47 3.17 0.98
CA THR A 123 16.48 3.92 1.73
C THR A 123 15.83 4.88 2.74
N LYS A 124 14.81 5.60 2.33
CA LYS A 124 14.09 6.53 3.23
C LYS A 124 13.44 5.80 4.40
N VAL A 125 12.79 4.67 4.15
CA VAL A 125 12.15 3.89 5.24
C VAL A 125 13.19 3.34 6.21
N ILE A 126 14.30 2.82 5.72
CA ILE A 126 15.39 2.31 6.59
C ILE A 126 15.98 3.46 7.44
N GLU A 127 16.07 4.66 6.90
CA GLU A 127 16.49 5.85 7.63
C GLU A 127 15.51 6.19 8.77
N VAL A 128 14.21 6.17 8.50
CA VAL A 128 13.16 6.53 9.46
C VAL A 128 12.86 5.40 10.46
N TYR A 129 12.96 4.16 10.01
CA TYR A 129 12.62 2.95 10.76
C TYR A 129 13.75 1.91 10.65
N PRO A 130 14.92 2.17 11.22
CA PRO A 130 16.05 1.24 11.09
C PRO A 130 15.76 -0.16 11.64
N GLU A 131 14.84 -0.29 12.59
CA GLU A 131 14.45 -1.55 13.21
C GLU A 131 13.80 -2.55 12.24
N ILE A 132 13.23 -2.07 11.12
CA ILE A 132 12.61 -2.93 10.12
C ILE A 132 13.48 -3.18 8.89
N SER A 133 14.74 -2.77 8.92
CA SER A 133 15.64 -2.89 7.76
C SER A 133 15.74 -4.32 7.22
N GLY A 134 15.67 -5.33 8.08
CA GLY A 134 15.67 -6.74 7.69
C GLY A 134 14.49 -7.15 6.82
N LYS A 135 13.36 -6.47 6.94
CA LYS A 135 12.16 -6.71 6.11
C LYS A 135 12.22 -6.01 4.75
N LEU A 136 13.21 -5.15 4.54
CA LEU A 136 13.39 -4.34 3.34
C LEU A 136 14.75 -4.61 2.67
N SER A 137 15.29 -5.81 2.83
CA SER A 137 16.64 -6.16 2.37
C SER A 137 16.74 -6.37 0.85
N ARG A 138 15.61 -6.63 0.18
CA ARG A 138 15.58 -6.93 -1.25
C ARG A 138 15.14 -5.68 -2.04
N LYS A 139 15.65 -5.56 -3.26
CA LYS A 139 15.26 -4.47 -4.16
C LYS A 139 13.75 -4.40 -4.40
N LYS A 140 13.08 -5.55 -4.52
CA LYS A 140 11.62 -5.62 -4.69
C LYS A 140 10.84 -5.15 -3.45
N ASP A 141 11.46 -5.05 -2.29
CA ASP A 141 10.83 -4.56 -1.08
C ASP A 141 10.60 -3.03 -1.12
N SER A 142 11.00 -2.36 -2.20
CA SER A 142 10.63 -0.96 -2.45
C SER A 142 9.10 -0.74 -2.44
N ASN A 143 8.32 -1.74 -2.83
CA ASN A 143 6.85 -1.66 -2.79
C ASN A 143 6.32 -1.66 -1.34
N LYS A 144 6.95 -2.43 -0.46
CA LYS A 144 6.67 -2.37 0.98
C LYS A 144 7.03 -1.02 1.56
N ALA A 145 8.16 -0.45 1.14
CA ALA A 145 8.58 0.87 1.55
C ALA A 145 7.58 1.95 1.12
N ASP A 146 7.08 1.88 -0.10
CA ASP A 146 6.05 2.79 -0.59
C ASP A 146 4.79 2.73 0.28
N ALA A 147 4.30 1.54 0.60
CA ALA A 147 3.13 1.37 1.47
C ALA A 147 3.34 1.96 2.87
N ILE A 148 4.55 1.82 3.43
CA ILE A 148 4.91 2.43 4.72
C ILE A 148 4.90 3.95 4.63
N LEU A 149 5.49 4.52 3.58
CA LEU A 149 5.55 5.97 3.42
C LEU A 149 4.17 6.59 3.14
N ILE A 150 3.30 5.90 2.43
CA ILE A 150 1.90 6.31 2.23
C ILE A 150 1.18 6.46 3.58
N ALA A 151 1.27 5.46 4.44
CA ALA A 151 0.69 5.53 5.79
C ALA A 151 1.34 6.61 6.64
N ARG A 152 2.67 6.71 6.59
CA ARG A 152 3.41 7.72 7.36
C ARG A 152 3.07 9.13 6.90
N TYR A 153 2.93 9.37 5.61
CA TYR A 153 2.49 10.65 5.07
C TYR A 153 1.15 11.09 5.67
N PHE A 154 0.18 10.18 5.70
CA PHE A 154 -1.13 10.47 6.30
C PHE A 154 -0.98 10.81 7.78
N ASN A 155 -0.20 10.03 8.52
CA ASN A 155 0.03 10.30 9.93
C ASN A 155 0.68 11.67 10.17
N ASP A 156 1.62 12.06 9.33
CA ASP A 156 2.35 13.33 9.48
C ASP A 156 1.49 14.55 9.12
N THR A 157 0.47 14.38 8.27
CA THR A 157 -0.29 15.52 7.70
C THR A 157 -1.73 15.60 8.17
N GLN A 158 -2.34 14.54 8.67
CA GLN A 158 -3.76 14.48 9.02
C GLN A 158 -4.02 14.12 10.49
N VAL A 159 -3.00 13.75 11.23
CA VAL A 159 -3.15 13.30 12.64
C VAL A 159 -2.51 14.30 13.62
#